data_491976d8db627f2b19f7d129a09c5913
#
_entry.id   491976d8db627f2b19f7d129a09c5913
#
_cell.length_a   1.000
_cell.length_b   1.000
_cell.length_c   1.000
_cell.angle_alpha   90.00
_cell.angle_beta   90.00
_cell.angle_gamma   90.00
#
_symmetry.space_group_name_H-M   'P 1'
#
loop_
_entity.id
_entity.type
_entity.pdbx_description
1 polymer ?
#
loop_
_entity_poly.entity_id
_entity_poly.type
_entity_poly.pdbx_seq_one_letter_code
_entity_poly.pdbx_strand_id
1 'polypeptide(L)'
;MTVVTDLALADVDLNGAELAGDNYHLRLAQLVREGEYKWLARSPLAYIILDRESAEFFLRSRDTAFPGREIAELFGVNAGRLREQIDANILNQQGEQHRRLRALVGPAFTPRAADRWRPAMREFIARLWAAVADDHGCEFVSAIAKPYPSLTIATVLGAPLADAPALHDWSSLVQRQFDIRALDSQVPEMERAVTEVYAYVEQLLNARRSDPGDDLLTTLLTAEEAGDRLSHAECVNLVLNVIAGGIDTTQAQLSHALRTFAAHPDQWEALRKQPELVGVAVQEVLRVEPITPFTARICLRPVEHRGVLFPEGTIVAVCAERGNREQDGEDFDITAPRDDRLLTFGAGPHFCLGANLARAELQEALAFLAPRMPGLAADGPAALGGVEGIYGIDSLPLRWS
;
A
#
# COMPACT_ATOMS: atom_id res chain seq x y z
N MET A 1 35.21 2.55 10.25
CA MET A 1 33.91 2.20 9.68
C MET A 1 33.54 0.83 10.20
N THR A 2 32.41 0.70 10.86
CA THR A 2 31.97 -0.58 11.46
C THR A 2 30.99 -1.25 10.51
N VAL A 3 31.14 -2.55 10.30
CA VAL A 3 30.19 -3.32 9.45
C VAL A 3 28.92 -3.54 10.26
N VAL A 4 27.77 -3.44 9.60
CA VAL A 4 26.46 -3.56 10.26
C VAL A 4 26.27 -4.88 11.01
N THR A 5 26.91 -5.95 10.55
CA THR A 5 26.92 -7.28 11.20
C THR A 5 27.61 -7.28 12.56
N ASP A 6 28.55 -6.34 12.80
CA ASP A 6 29.37 -6.28 14.02
C ASP A 6 28.74 -5.39 15.10
N LEU A 7 27.59 -4.78 14.82
CA LEU A 7 26.89 -3.90 15.74
C LEU A 7 26.08 -4.69 16.78
N ALA A 8 26.08 -4.23 18.01
CA ALA A 8 25.17 -4.68 19.06
C ALA A 8 23.80 -3.99 18.86
N LEU A 9 22.91 -4.61 18.09
CA LEU A 9 21.60 -4.07 17.78
C LEU A 9 20.51 -4.74 18.60
N ALA A 10 19.43 -4.00 18.85
CA ALA A 10 18.19 -4.60 19.34
C ALA A 10 17.61 -5.53 18.28
N ASP A 11 17.17 -6.71 18.71
CA ASP A 11 16.53 -7.69 17.83
C ASP A 11 15.00 -7.52 17.83
N VAL A 12 14.40 -7.72 16.68
CA VAL A 12 12.95 -7.73 16.49
C VAL A 12 12.57 -8.72 15.39
N ASP A 13 11.61 -9.58 15.66
CA ASP A 13 11.04 -10.46 14.63
C ASP A 13 9.79 -9.79 14.04
N LEU A 14 9.82 -9.43 12.76
CA LEU A 14 8.68 -8.80 12.08
C LEU A 14 7.45 -9.73 12.04
N ASN A 15 7.64 -11.04 12.16
CA ASN A 15 6.58 -12.05 12.26
C ASN A 15 6.26 -12.47 13.69
N GLY A 16 6.98 -11.90 14.67
CA GLY A 16 6.83 -12.24 16.08
C GLY A 16 5.52 -11.73 16.68
N ALA A 17 5.05 -12.44 17.70
CA ALA A 17 3.85 -12.04 18.45
C ALA A 17 3.97 -10.63 19.08
N GLU A 18 5.18 -10.14 19.27
CA GLU A 18 5.47 -8.80 19.82
C GLU A 18 5.04 -7.66 18.87
N LEU A 19 4.90 -7.94 17.56
CA LEU A 19 4.42 -6.99 16.57
C LEU A 19 2.98 -7.30 16.12
N ALA A 20 2.30 -8.25 16.76
CA ALA A 20 0.93 -8.59 16.41
C ALA A 20 -0.06 -7.53 16.91
N GLY A 21 -1.01 -7.17 16.05
CA GLY A 21 -2.08 -6.23 16.38
C GLY A 21 -1.52 -4.86 16.80
N ASP A 22 -2.13 -4.24 17.82
CA ASP A 22 -1.73 -2.91 18.31
C ASP A 22 -0.38 -2.87 19.02
N ASN A 23 0.18 -4.02 19.35
CA ASN A 23 1.47 -4.09 20.04
C ASN A 23 2.61 -3.56 19.17
N TYR A 24 2.46 -3.58 17.83
CA TYR A 24 3.57 -3.19 16.97
C TYR A 24 4.00 -1.73 17.16
N HIS A 25 3.07 -0.79 17.37
CA HIS A 25 3.40 0.60 17.65
C HIS A 25 4.22 0.74 18.93
N LEU A 26 3.78 0.06 20.00
CA LEU A 26 4.47 0.08 21.31
C LEU A 26 5.87 -0.51 21.18
N ARG A 27 6.00 -1.65 20.50
CA ARG A 27 7.28 -2.34 20.34
C ARG A 27 8.26 -1.52 19.50
N LEU A 28 7.81 -0.91 18.40
CA LEU A 28 8.66 -0.02 17.61
C LEU A 28 9.11 1.22 18.38
N ALA A 29 8.23 1.81 19.19
CA ALA A 29 8.60 2.92 20.08
C ALA A 29 9.62 2.51 21.14
N GLN A 30 9.56 1.28 21.66
CA GLN A 30 10.54 0.72 22.59
C GLN A 30 11.90 0.53 21.92
N LEU A 31 11.96 -0.04 20.71
CA LEU A 31 13.21 -0.24 19.98
C LEU A 31 14.03 1.04 19.82
N VAL A 32 13.36 2.16 19.52
CA VAL A 32 14.01 3.48 19.40
C VAL A 32 14.59 3.95 20.74
N ARG A 33 14.00 3.55 21.89
CA ARG A 33 14.45 3.97 23.24
C ARG A 33 15.56 3.09 23.79
N GLU A 34 15.48 1.78 23.57
CA GLU A 34 16.32 0.78 24.22
C GLU A 34 17.66 0.53 23.49
N GLY A 35 17.72 0.72 22.17
CA GLY A 35 18.91 0.45 21.38
C GLY A 35 20.01 1.50 21.54
N GLU A 36 21.27 1.07 21.48
CA GLU A 36 22.44 1.96 21.34
C GLU A 36 22.33 2.76 20.03
N TYR A 37 21.91 2.07 18.95
CA TYR A 37 21.62 2.65 17.65
C TYR A 37 20.11 2.89 17.50
N LYS A 38 19.62 4.03 17.97
CA LYS A 38 18.18 4.37 17.99
C LYS A 38 17.50 4.36 16.61
N TRP A 39 18.28 4.46 15.56
CA TRP A 39 17.81 4.49 14.18
C TRP A 39 17.85 3.13 13.46
N LEU A 40 18.41 2.08 14.13
CA LEU A 40 18.71 0.80 13.53
C LEU A 40 18.43 -0.36 14.50
N ALA A 41 17.69 -1.35 14.06
CA ALA A 41 17.48 -2.62 14.74
C ALA A 41 17.75 -3.79 13.77
N ARG A 42 17.74 -5.02 14.26
CA ARG A 42 17.96 -6.22 13.47
C ARG A 42 16.74 -7.13 13.48
N SER A 43 16.41 -7.69 12.32
CA SER A 43 15.43 -8.75 12.14
C SER A 43 16.12 -9.95 11.47
N PRO A 44 15.54 -11.15 11.49
CA PRO A 44 16.17 -12.35 10.89
C PRO A 44 16.59 -12.18 9.43
N LEU A 45 15.87 -11.42 8.62
CA LEU A 45 16.15 -11.23 7.19
C LEU A 45 16.58 -9.81 6.81
N ALA A 46 16.47 -8.83 7.71
CA ALA A 46 16.69 -7.43 7.37
C ALA A 46 17.21 -6.63 8.56
N TYR A 47 17.80 -5.47 8.27
CA TYR A 47 18.03 -4.43 9.26
C TYR A 47 16.89 -3.40 9.20
N ILE A 48 16.32 -3.03 10.35
CA ILE A 48 15.16 -2.16 10.43
C ILE A 48 15.61 -0.71 10.61
N ILE A 49 15.24 0.14 9.68
CA ILE A 49 15.52 1.58 9.73
C ILE A 49 14.36 2.28 10.44
N LEU A 50 14.66 2.95 11.56
CA LEU A 50 13.67 3.47 12.53
C LEU A 50 13.56 4.99 12.55
N ASP A 51 14.40 5.73 11.82
CA ASP A 51 14.32 7.18 11.75
C ASP A 51 14.08 7.69 10.32
N ARG A 52 13.62 8.92 10.21
CA ARG A 52 13.24 9.54 8.94
C ARG A 52 14.43 9.82 8.02
N GLU A 53 15.52 10.32 8.57
CA GLU A 53 16.71 10.68 7.80
C GLU A 53 17.29 9.46 7.07
N SER A 54 17.49 8.37 7.83
CA SER A 54 17.99 7.12 7.29
C SER A 54 16.97 6.46 6.33
N ALA A 55 15.67 6.54 6.65
CA ALA A 55 14.60 6.08 5.78
C ALA A 55 14.64 6.76 4.41
N GLU A 56 14.70 8.09 4.37
CA GLU A 56 14.80 8.85 3.13
C GLU A 56 16.09 8.56 2.38
N PHE A 57 17.22 8.37 3.09
CA PHE A 57 18.49 7.99 2.48
C PHE A 57 18.37 6.66 1.72
N PHE A 58 17.91 5.58 2.36
CA PHE A 58 17.80 4.27 1.72
C PHE A 58 16.75 4.24 0.62
N LEU A 59 15.60 4.90 0.80
CA LEU A 59 14.53 4.95 -0.21
C LEU A 59 14.92 5.72 -1.47
N ARG A 60 15.81 6.72 -1.36
CA ARG A 60 16.24 7.57 -2.47
C ARG A 60 17.56 7.13 -3.11
N SER A 61 18.31 6.25 -2.44
CA SER A 61 19.62 5.80 -2.92
C SER A 61 19.50 5.07 -4.25
N ARG A 62 20.45 5.34 -5.16
CA ARG A 62 20.61 4.59 -6.41
C ARG A 62 21.38 3.27 -6.21
N ASP A 63 21.96 3.10 -5.05
CA ASP A 63 22.74 1.93 -4.65
C ASP A 63 21.88 0.90 -3.93
N THR A 64 20.57 1.14 -3.87
CA THR A 64 19.59 0.22 -3.30
C THR A 64 18.45 -0.04 -4.28
N ALA A 65 17.86 -1.23 -4.20
CA ALA A 65 16.73 -1.67 -5.01
C ALA A 65 15.64 -2.32 -4.14
N PHE A 66 14.46 -2.53 -4.70
CA PHE A 66 13.47 -3.40 -4.09
C PHE A 66 13.91 -4.86 -4.25
N PRO A 67 13.93 -5.69 -3.17
CA PRO A 67 14.52 -7.05 -3.18
C PRO A 67 13.51 -8.14 -3.59
N GLY A 68 12.52 -7.85 -4.41
CA GLY A 68 11.44 -8.79 -4.71
C GLY A 68 11.92 -10.07 -5.40
N ARG A 69 12.94 -9.97 -6.26
CA ARG A 69 13.56 -11.11 -6.95
C ARG A 69 14.35 -11.99 -5.99
N GLU A 70 15.16 -11.35 -5.17
CA GLU A 70 16.05 -11.99 -4.20
C GLU A 70 15.24 -12.70 -3.11
N ILE A 71 14.17 -12.08 -2.64
CA ILE A 71 13.23 -12.69 -1.68
C ILE A 71 12.54 -13.90 -2.35
N ALA A 72 12.02 -13.75 -3.55
CA ALA A 72 11.35 -14.84 -4.26
C ALA A 72 12.29 -16.05 -4.45
N GLU A 73 13.56 -15.81 -4.81
CA GLU A 73 14.59 -16.86 -4.93
C GLU A 73 14.87 -17.56 -3.61
N LEU A 74 14.94 -16.81 -2.51
CA LEU A 74 15.14 -17.36 -1.16
C LEU A 74 14.02 -18.34 -0.77
N PHE A 75 12.79 -18.10 -1.23
CA PHE A 75 11.62 -18.96 -1.00
C PHE A 75 11.34 -19.94 -2.16
N GLY A 76 12.30 -20.14 -3.06
CA GLY A 76 12.23 -21.16 -4.11
C GLY A 76 11.36 -20.79 -5.31
N VAL A 77 10.90 -19.54 -5.44
CA VAL A 77 10.14 -19.05 -6.60
C VAL A 77 11.12 -18.70 -7.74
N ASN A 78 11.58 -19.72 -8.47
CA ASN A 78 12.61 -19.60 -9.49
C ASN A 78 12.10 -19.70 -10.94
N ALA A 79 10.85 -20.07 -11.13
CA ALA A 79 10.20 -20.25 -12.43
C ALA A 79 8.68 -20.09 -12.31
N GLY A 80 7.99 -20.12 -13.47
CA GLY A 80 6.53 -20.03 -13.53
C GLY A 80 6.01 -18.61 -13.72
N ARG A 81 4.70 -18.47 -13.80
CA ARG A 81 4.02 -17.19 -14.05
C ARG A 81 4.23 -16.19 -12.93
N LEU A 82 4.26 -16.64 -11.68
CA LEU A 82 4.55 -15.78 -10.52
C LEU A 82 5.95 -15.18 -10.63
N ARG A 83 6.97 -16.00 -10.99
CA ARG A 83 8.34 -15.50 -11.20
C ARG A 83 8.40 -14.51 -12.37
N GLU A 84 7.76 -14.80 -13.49
CA GLU A 84 7.67 -13.88 -14.63
C GLU A 84 7.04 -12.54 -14.22
N GLN A 85 5.99 -12.58 -13.42
CA GLN A 85 5.33 -11.38 -12.90
C GLN A 85 6.23 -10.60 -11.95
N ILE A 86 6.92 -11.27 -11.01
CA ILE A 86 7.88 -10.64 -10.11
C ILE A 86 8.98 -9.95 -10.91
N ASP A 87 9.55 -10.64 -11.90
CA ASP A 87 10.61 -10.08 -12.75
C ASP A 87 10.15 -8.87 -13.56
N ALA A 88 8.90 -8.86 -14.01
CA ALA A 88 8.31 -7.79 -14.80
C ALA A 88 7.66 -6.67 -13.96
N ASN A 89 7.51 -6.88 -12.64
CA ASN A 89 6.90 -5.89 -11.75
C ASN A 89 7.70 -4.59 -11.76
N ILE A 90 7.00 -3.45 -11.89
CA ILE A 90 7.61 -2.12 -11.95
C ILE A 90 8.46 -1.81 -10.69
N LEU A 91 8.16 -2.40 -9.54
CA LEU A 91 8.95 -2.26 -8.31
C LEU A 91 10.34 -2.90 -8.44
N ASN A 92 10.47 -3.98 -9.25
CA ASN A 92 11.72 -4.68 -9.51
C ASN A 92 12.52 -4.09 -10.69
N GLN A 93 11.97 -3.07 -11.38
CA GLN A 93 12.68 -2.38 -12.44
C GLN A 93 13.56 -1.25 -11.87
N GLN A 94 14.71 -1.00 -12.50
CA GLN A 94 15.66 0.03 -12.07
C GLN A 94 16.06 0.94 -13.24
N GLY A 95 16.67 2.07 -12.91
CA GLY A 95 17.34 2.95 -13.85
C GLY A 95 16.42 3.49 -14.95
N GLU A 96 16.84 3.31 -16.21
CA GLU A 96 16.14 3.86 -17.38
C GLU A 96 14.84 3.14 -17.67
N GLN A 97 14.80 1.82 -17.54
CA GLN A 97 13.59 1.02 -17.75
C GLN A 97 12.48 1.42 -16.78
N HIS A 98 12.79 1.55 -15.49
CA HIS A 98 11.84 2.03 -14.50
C HIS A 98 11.32 3.43 -14.85
N ARG A 99 12.22 4.37 -15.19
CA ARG A 99 11.82 5.75 -15.55
C ARG A 99 10.90 5.77 -16.76
N ARG A 100 11.20 4.97 -17.79
CA ARG A 100 10.40 4.86 -19.02
C ARG A 100 8.99 4.35 -18.70
N LEU A 101 8.87 3.23 -17.99
CA LEU A 101 7.58 2.65 -17.63
C LEU A 101 6.76 3.62 -16.77
N ARG A 102 7.39 4.25 -15.76
CA ARG A 102 6.72 5.25 -14.94
C ARG A 102 6.24 6.47 -15.72
N ALA A 103 7.00 6.92 -16.69
CA ALA A 103 6.61 8.05 -17.52
C ALA A 103 5.36 7.75 -18.38
N LEU A 104 5.16 6.49 -18.78
CA LEU A 104 4.00 6.06 -19.55
C LEU A 104 2.72 6.01 -18.72
N VAL A 105 2.78 5.51 -17.49
CA VAL A 105 1.58 5.38 -16.63
C VAL A 105 1.34 6.61 -15.76
N GLY A 106 2.36 7.39 -15.45
CA GLY A 106 2.30 8.54 -14.54
C GLY A 106 1.20 9.55 -14.84
N PRO A 107 0.95 9.93 -16.11
CA PRO A 107 -0.11 10.86 -16.47
C PRO A 107 -1.51 10.45 -16.00
N ALA A 108 -1.80 9.12 -15.91
CA ALA A 108 -3.08 8.60 -15.43
C ALA A 108 -3.27 8.72 -13.91
N PHE A 109 -2.21 9.02 -13.15
CA PHE A 109 -2.20 9.09 -11.68
C PHE A 109 -1.82 10.46 -11.13
N THR A 110 -1.83 11.50 -11.97
CA THR A 110 -1.68 12.90 -11.51
C THR A 110 -2.87 13.30 -10.62
N PRO A 111 -2.75 14.37 -9.78
CA PRO A 111 -3.88 14.87 -9.00
C PRO A 111 -5.12 15.12 -9.86
N ARG A 112 -4.96 15.80 -11.00
CA ARG A 112 -6.06 16.07 -11.94
C ARG A 112 -6.69 14.79 -12.51
N ALA A 113 -5.88 13.76 -12.81
CA ALA A 113 -6.37 12.49 -13.30
C ALA A 113 -7.12 11.72 -12.21
N ALA A 114 -6.66 11.76 -10.96
CA ALA A 114 -7.36 11.17 -9.83
C ALA A 114 -8.70 11.86 -9.57
N ASP A 115 -8.74 13.20 -9.62
CA ASP A 115 -9.95 13.99 -9.37
C ASP A 115 -11.10 13.68 -10.34
N ARG A 116 -10.81 13.27 -11.57
CA ARG A 116 -11.87 12.91 -12.55
C ARG A 116 -12.68 11.70 -12.12
N TRP A 117 -12.13 10.82 -11.28
CA TRP A 117 -12.81 9.63 -10.79
C TRP A 117 -13.64 9.85 -9.52
N ARG A 118 -13.51 11.03 -8.87
CA ARG A 118 -14.27 11.36 -7.65
C ARG A 118 -15.79 11.22 -7.80
N PRO A 119 -16.43 11.58 -8.93
CA PRO A 119 -17.88 11.35 -9.09
C PRO A 119 -18.25 9.87 -8.99
N ALA A 120 -17.49 8.98 -9.63
CA ALA A 120 -17.70 7.53 -9.53
C ALA A 120 -17.47 7.00 -8.11
N MET A 121 -16.41 7.47 -7.43
CA MET A 121 -16.11 7.12 -6.04
C MET A 121 -17.30 7.48 -5.12
N ARG A 122 -17.90 8.68 -5.29
CA ARG A 122 -19.09 9.11 -4.52
C ARG A 122 -20.30 8.23 -4.79
N GLU A 123 -20.53 7.85 -6.03
CA GLU A 123 -21.60 6.94 -6.41
C GLU A 123 -21.41 5.57 -5.77
N PHE A 124 -20.18 5.02 -5.81
CA PHE A 124 -19.88 3.71 -5.25
C PHE A 124 -20.05 3.69 -3.74
N ILE A 125 -19.48 4.66 -3.01
CA ILE A 125 -19.64 4.72 -1.56
C ILE A 125 -21.11 4.93 -1.14
N ALA A 126 -21.86 5.74 -1.88
CA ALA A 126 -23.28 5.95 -1.62
C ALA A 126 -24.11 4.68 -1.85
N ARG A 127 -23.82 3.92 -2.91
CA ARG A 127 -24.50 2.64 -3.20
C ARG A 127 -24.18 1.59 -2.14
N LEU A 128 -22.92 1.46 -1.73
CA LEU A 128 -22.51 0.52 -0.70
C LEU A 128 -23.11 0.86 0.67
N TRP A 129 -23.11 2.15 1.01
CA TRP A 129 -23.76 2.65 2.23
C TRP A 129 -25.24 2.34 2.28
N ALA A 130 -25.97 2.52 1.17
CA ALA A 130 -27.41 2.28 1.11
C ALA A 130 -27.82 0.85 1.50
N ALA A 131 -26.90 -0.11 1.39
CA ALA A 131 -27.15 -1.49 1.78
C ALA A 131 -27.08 -1.73 3.30
N VAL A 132 -26.50 -0.81 4.07
CA VAL A 132 -26.26 -0.96 5.52
C VAL A 132 -26.78 0.22 6.35
N ALA A 133 -27.34 1.24 5.71
CA ALA A 133 -27.71 2.51 6.35
C ALA A 133 -28.69 2.34 7.51
N ASP A 134 -29.67 1.45 7.38
CA ASP A 134 -30.76 1.24 8.34
C ASP A 134 -30.39 0.26 9.48
N ASP A 135 -29.24 -0.42 9.38
CA ASP A 135 -28.83 -1.45 10.33
C ASP A 135 -28.12 -0.88 11.57
N HIS A 136 -27.75 0.43 11.52
CA HIS A 136 -26.96 1.11 12.56
C HIS A 136 -25.64 0.42 12.94
N GLY A 137 -25.13 -0.49 12.08
CA GLY A 137 -23.87 -1.20 12.23
C GLY A 137 -23.65 -2.13 11.05
N CYS A 138 -22.40 -2.52 10.81
CA CYS A 138 -22.05 -3.50 9.80
C CYS A 138 -20.67 -4.11 10.05
N GLU A 139 -20.39 -5.22 9.35
CA GLU A 139 -19.02 -5.67 9.13
C GLU A 139 -18.44 -4.80 8.00
N PHE A 140 -17.65 -3.80 8.38
CA PHE A 140 -17.24 -2.71 7.49
C PHE A 140 -16.34 -3.16 6.35
N VAL A 141 -15.47 -4.16 6.60
CA VAL A 141 -14.54 -4.63 5.57
C VAL A 141 -15.30 -5.22 4.40
N SER A 142 -16.16 -6.20 4.65
CA SER A 142 -16.91 -6.88 3.59
C SER A 142 -18.00 -6.01 2.95
N ALA A 143 -18.65 -5.15 3.76
CA ALA A 143 -19.74 -4.33 3.27
C ALA A 143 -19.27 -3.13 2.43
N ILE A 144 -18.16 -2.50 2.81
CA ILE A 144 -17.73 -1.21 2.23
C ILE A 144 -16.27 -1.23 1.79
N ALA A 145 -15.32 -1.54 2.69
CA ALA A 145 -13.89 -1.32 2.41
C ALA A 145 -13.36 -2.22 1.28
N LYS A 146 -13.83 -3.46 1.18
CA LYS A 146 -13.45 -4.41 0.13
C LYS A 146 -14.03 -4.05 -1.25
N PRO A 147 -15.34 -3.83 -1.44
CA PRO A 147 -15.90 -3.53 -2.74
C PRO A 147 -15.57 -2.13 -3.27
N TYR A 148 -15.35 -1.14 -2.42
CA TYR A 148 -15.17 0.25 -2.82
C TYR A 148 -13.94 0.48 -3.73
N PRO A 149 -12.70 0.14 -3.36
CA PRO A 149 -11.54 0.29 -4.22
C PRO A 149 -11.58 -0.64 -5.44
N SER A 150 -12.20 -1.82 -5.32
CA SER A 150 -12.35 -2.74 -6.44
C SER A 150 -13.19 -2.14 -7.57
N LEU A 151 -14.29 -1.46 -7.24
CA LEU A 151 -15.12 -0.72 -8.18
C LEU A 151 -14.38 0.49 -8.77
N THR A 152 -13.60 1.19 -7.97
CA THR A 152 -12.78 2.31 -8.43
C THR A 152 -11.72 1.86 -9.43
N ILE A 153 -10.98 0.81 -9.12
CA ILE A 153 -9.93 0.28 -10.02
C ILE A 153 -10.55 -0.29 -11.31
N ALA A 154 -11.68 -1.01 -11.22
CA ALA A 154 -12.41 -1.43 -12.42
C ALA A 154 -12.73 -0.24 -13.33
N THR A 155 -13.21 0.86 -12.75
CA THR A 155 -13.53 2.09 -13.51
C THR A 155 -12.29 2.76 -14.10
N VAL A 156 -11.20 2.89 -13.33
CA VAL A 156 -9.92 3.47 -13.80
C VAL A 156 -9.35 2.68 -14.96
N LEU A 157 -9.44 1.35 -14.91
CA LEU A 157 -9.00 0.45 -15.97
C LEU A 157 -9.92 0.53 -17.19
N GLY A 158 -11.22 0.75 -17.01
CA GLY A 158 -12.25 0.55 -18.01
C GLY A 158 -12.75 -0.90 -18.06
N ALA A 159 -12.58 -1.66 -16.99
CA ALA A 159 -13.11 -3.01 -16.84
C ALA A 159 -14.60 -2.99 -16.45
N PRO A 160 -15.37 -4.05 -16.75
CA PRO A 160 -16.75 -4.18 -16.29
C PRO A 160 -16.83 -4.14 -14.76
N LEU A 161 -17.75 -3.34 -14.20
CA LEU A 161 -17.95 -3.26 -12.75
C LEU A 161 -18.38 -4.60 -12.11
N ALA A 162 -18.98 -5.49 -12.89
CA ALA A 162 -19.34 -6.84 -12.46
C ALA A 162 -18.11 -7.69 -12.09
N ASP A 163 -16.94 -7.35 -12.64
CA ASP A 163 -15.69 -8.09 -12.43
C ASP A 163 -14.94 -7.61 -11.17
N ALA A 164 -15.42 -6.56 -10.49
CA ALA A 164 -14.78 -6.01 -9.31
C ALA A 164 -14.50 -7.06 -8.20
N PRO A 165 -15.39 -8.03 -7.91
CA PRO A 165 -15.08 -9.10 -6.96
C PRO A 165 -13.88 -9.96 -7.37
N ALA A 166 -13.80 -10.35 -8.65
CA ALA A 166 -12.68 -11.13 -9.17
C ALA A 166 -11.36 -10.34 -9.14
N LEU A 167 -11.40 -9.04 -9.49
CA LEU A 167 -10.25 -8.15 -9.39
C LEU A 167 -9.72 -8.07 -7.96
N HIS A 168 -10.61 -8.03 -6.97
CA HIS A 168 -10.22 -8.07 -5.56
C HIS A 168 -9.52 -9.39 -5.21
N ASP A 169 -10.14 -10.53 -5.55
CA ASP A 169 -9.61 -11.84 -5.16
C ASP A 169 -8.23 -12.09 -5.79
N TRP A 170 -8.02 -11.69 -7.03
CA TRP A 170 -6.70 -11.73 -7.68
C TRP A 170 -5.71 -10.76 -7.04
N SER A 171 -6.13 -9.52 -6.76
CA SER A 171 -5.28 -8.53 -6.08
C SER A 171 -4.77 -9.08 -4.76
N SER A 172 -5.66 -9.58 -3.90
CA SER A 172 -5.32 -10.15 -2.60
C SER A 172 -4.29 -11.28 -2.70
N LEU A 173 -4.47 -12.21 -3.64
CA LEU A 173 -3.54 -13.33 -3.81
C LEU A 173 -2.19 -12.86 -4.38
N VAL A 174 -2.18 -11.95 -5.35
CA VAL A 174 -0.94 -11.42 -5.95
C VAL A 174 -0.15 -10.59 -4.93
N GLN A 175 -0.83 -9.82 -4.08
CA GLN A 175 -0.18 -9.02 -3.03
C GLN A 175 0.55 -9.86 -1.98
N ARG A 176 0.16 -11.13 -1.78
CA ARG A 176 0.83 -12.04 -0.85
C ARG A 176 2.28 -12.34 -1.22
N GLN A 177 2.74 -12.03 -2.45
CA GLN A 177 4.15 -12.10 -2.82
C GLN A 177 5.05 -11.19 -1.96
N PHE A 178 4.48 -10.22 -1.25
CA PHE A 178 5.20 -9.31 -0.35
C PHE A 178 5.15 -9.76 1.13
N ASP A 179 4.46 -10.86 1.45
CA ASP A 179 4.44 -11.50 2.76
C ASP A 179 5.28 -12.79 2.72
N ILE A 180 6.35 -12.83 3.51
CA ILE A 180 7.30 -13.96 3.55
C ILE A 180 6.61 -15.26 3.96
N ARG A 181 5.64 -15.21 4.88
CA ARG A 181 4.86 -16.39 5.31
C ARG A 181 4.00 -16.96 4.18
N ALA A 182 3.46 -16.07 3.35
CA ALA A 182 2.69 -16.50 2.18
C ALA A 182 3.61 -17.09 1.10
N LEU A 183 4.80 -16.53 0.90
CA LEU A 183 5.81 -17.10 0.01
C LEU A 183 6.28 -18.50 0.46
N ASP A 184 6.30 -18.77 1.76
CA ASP A 184 6.63 -20.10 2.29
C ASP A 184 5.53 -21.15 2.06
N SER A 185 4.26 -20.76 2.03
CA SER A 185 3.12 -21.68 2.11
C SER A 185 2.07 -21.59 1.01
N GLN A 186 2.00 -20.48 0.24
CA GLN A 186 0.88 -20.18 -0.66
C GLN A 186 1.30 -19.91 -2.12
N VAL A 187 2.50 -20.31 -2.53
CA VAL A 187 2.99 -20.13 -3.91
C VAL A 187 2.02 -20.72 -4.96
N PRO A 188 1.43 -21.92 -4.77
CA PRO A 188 0.49 -22.47 -5.75
C PRO A 188 -0.75 -21.59 -5.98
N GLU A 189 -1.29 -20.98 -4.94
CA GLU A 189 -2.45 -20.09 -5.00
C GLU A 189 -2.10 -18.79 -5.74
N MET A 190 -0.94 -18.22 -5.43
CA MET A 190 -0.42 -17.04 -6.13
C MET A 190 -0.16 -17.32 -7.62
N GLU A 191 0.46 -18.46 -7.95
CA GLU A 191 0.73 -18.88 -9.33
C GLU A 191 -0.55 -19.00 -10.15
N ARG A 192 -1.62 -19.59 -9.55
CA ARG A 192 -2.93 -19.67 -10.18
C ARG A 192 -3.54 -18.28 -10.39
N ALA A 193 -3.54 -17.43 -9.37
CA ALA A 193 -4.09 -16.08 -9.45
C ALA A 193 -3.38 -15.23 -10.51
N VAL A 194 -2.04 -15.30 -10.57
CA VAL A 194 -1.25 -14.62 -11.59
C VAL A 194 -1.62 -15.12 -12.98
N THR A 195 -1.76 -16.43 -13.17
CA THR A 195 -2.15 -17.01 -14.47
C THR A 195 -3.54 -16.53 -14.91
N GLU A 196 -4.51 -16.55 -14.00
CA GLU A 196 -5.88 -16.10 -14.27
C GLU A 196 -5.94 -14.60 -14.60
N VAL A 197 -5.26 -13.75 -13.82
CA VAL A 197 -5.28 -12.31 -14.07
C VAL A 197 -4.55 -11.93 -15.36
N TYR A 198 -3.48 -12.65 -15.74
CA TYR A 198 -2.86 -12.44 -17.04
C TYR A 198 -3.85 -12.73 -18.19
N ALA A 199 -4.55 -13.86 -18.15
CA ALA A 199 -5.56 -14.21 -19.15
C ALA A 199 -6.70 -13.18 -19.20
N TYR A 200 -7.14 -12.69 -18.05
CA TYR A 200 -8.16 -11.65 -17.94
C TYR A 200 -7.70 -10.32 -18.55
N VAL A 201 -6.49 -9.87 -18.21
CA VAL A 201 -5.92 -8.61 -18.74
C VAL A 201 -5.78 -8.69 -20.26
N GLU A 202 -5.35 -9.83 -20.82
CA GLU A 202 -5.31 -10.05 -22.27
C GLU A 202 -6.69 -9.89 -22.94
N GLN A 203 -7.73 -10.43 -22.30
CA GLN A 203 -9.11 -10.28 -22.80
C GLN A 203 -9.56 -8.81 -22.76
N LEU A 204 -9.27 -8.09 -21.68
CA LEU A 204 -9.58 -6.67 -21.55
C LEU A 204 -8.88 -5.82 -22.61
N LEU A 205 -7.58 -6.04 -22.83
CA LEU A 205 -6.80 -5.31 -23.83
C LEU A 205 -7.34 -5.58 -25.24
N ASN A 206 -7.68 -6.83 -25.57
CA ASN A 206 -8.26 -7.18 -26.86
C ASN A 206 -9.63 -6.53 -27.07
N ALA A 207 -10.50 -6.52 -26.07
CA ALA A 207 -11.78 -5.84 -26.13
C ALA A 207 -11.59 -4.32 -26.34
N ARG A 208 -10.66 -3.73 -25.62
CA ARG A 208 -10.42 -2.27 -25.65
C ARG A 208 -9.79 -1.80 -26.97
N ARG A 209 -9.00 -2.65 -27.68
CA ARG A 209 -8.54 -2.35 -29.03
C ARG A 209 -9.69 -2.14 -30.02
N SER A 210 -10.78 -2.88 -29.84
CA SER A 210 -11.97 -2.77 -30.71
C SER A 210 -12.91 -1.63 -30.31
N ASP A 211 -12.91 -1.26 -29.05
CA ASP A 211 -13.79 -0.23 -28.47
C ASP A 211 -12.98 0.67 -27.50
N PRO A 212 -12.20 1.64 -28.01
CA PRO A 212 -11.42 2.56 -27.21
C PRO A 212 -12.31 3.40 -26.27
N GLY A 213 -11.87 3.61 -25.01
CA GLY A 213 -12.55 4.41 -24.00
C GLY A 213 -11.67 5.52 -23.43
N ASP A 214 -12.23 6.30 -22.52
CA ASP A 214 -11.45 7.29 -21.74
C ASP A 214 -10.95 6.66 -20.43
N ASP A 215 -10.01 5.70 -20.53
CA ASP A 215 -9.51 4.88 -19.43
C ASP A 215 -8.02 4.55 -19.58
N LEU A 216 -7.49 3.85 -18.55
CA LEU A 216 -6.08 3.49 -18.52
C LEU A 216 -5.72 2.48 -19.62
N LEU A 217 -6.59 1.51 -19.90
CA LEU A 217 -6.32 0.51 -20.95
C LEU A 217 -6.11 1.16 -22.30
N THR A 218 -6.99 2.07 -22.71
CA THR A 218 -6.85 2.84 -23.95
C THR A 218 -5.56 3.67 -23.98
N THR A 219 -5.20 4.29 -22.85
CA THR A 219 -3.96 5.07 -22.73
C THR A 219 -2.73 4.19 -22.96
N LEU A 220 -2.68 2.99 -22.36
CA LEU A 220 -1.58 2.05 -22.52
C LEU A 220 -1.52 1.45 -23.93
N LEU A 221 -2.65 1.09 -24.53
CA LEU A 221 -2.73 0.61 -25.91
C LEU A 221 -2.24 1.66 -26.91
N THR A 222 -2.61 2.92 -26.72
CA THR A 222 -2.11 4.02 -27.56
C THR A 222 -0.58 4.16 -27.45
N ALA A 223 -0.01 3.95 -26.27
CA ALA A 223 1.44 3.96 -26.07
C ALA A 223 2.14 2.73 -26.69
N GLU A 224 1.49 1.56 -26.71
CA GLU A 224 1.94 0.34 -27.38
C GLU A 224 2.00 0.53 -28.90
N GLU A 225 0.92 1.04 -29.50
CA GLU A 225 0.78 1.25 -30.95
C GLU A 225 1.72 2.33 -31.51
N ALA A 226 2.12 3.30 -30.69
CA ALA A 226 3.05 4.36 -31.10
C ALA A 226 4.49 3.85 -31.37
N GLY A 227 4.74 2.54 -31.25
CA GLY A 227 6.03 1.88 -31.53
C GLY A 227 7.15 2.28 -30.56
N ASP A 228 8.01 1.35 -30.18
CA ASP A 228 9.22 1.54 -29.34
C ASP A 228 9.03 2.06 -27.91
N ARG A 229 7.82 2.42 -27.46
CA ARG A 229 7.60 2.97 -26.13
C ARG A 229 7.14 1.95 -25.10
N LEU A 230 6.32 0.98 -25.49
CA LEU A 230 5.73 -0.03 -24.61
C LEU A 230 5.57 -1.33 -25.37
N SER A 231 6.15 -2.43 -24.91
CA SER A 231 5.86 -3.75 -25.45
C SER A 231 4.53 -4.28 -24.91
N HIS A 232 3.93 -5.25 -25.62
CA HIS A 232 2.69 -5.89 -25.16
C HIS A 232 2.83 -6.51 -23.76
N ALA A 233 3.92 -7.22 -23.51
CA ALA A 233 4.19 -7.81 -22.19
C ALA A 233 4.30 -6.75 -21.07
N GLU A 234 4.92 -5.60 -21.34
CA GLU A 234 4.98 -4.48 -20.39
C GLU A 234 3.60 -3.87 -20.17
N CYS A 235 2.78 -3.73 -21.22
CA CYS A 235 1.40 -3.26 -21.10
C CYS A 235 0.59 -4.14 -20.16
N VAL A 236 0.58 -5.46 -20.38
CA VAL A 236 -0.10 -6.43 -19.51
C VAL A 236 0.39 -6.32 -18.06
N ASN A 237 1.70 -6.27 -17.84
CA ASN A 237 2.27 -6.16 -16.49
C ASN A 237 1.94 -4.84 -15.81
N LEU A 238 1.87 -3.72 -16.53
CA LEU A 238 1.46 -2.44 -15.95
C LEU A 238 0.01 -2.48 -15.49
N VAL A 239 -0.90 -3.08 -16.26
CA VAL A 239 -2.31 -3.28 -15.85
C VAL A 239 -2.38 -4.13 -14.60
N LEU A 240 -1.65 -5.26 -14.56
CA LEU A 240 -1.59 -6.14 -13.39
C LEU A 240 -1.03 -5.41 -12.16
N ASN A 241 0.00 -4.58 -12.33
CA ASN A 241 0.54 -3.77 -11.21
C ASN A 241 -0.49 -2.78 -10.66
N VAL A 242 -1.37 -2.23 -11.51
CA VAL A 242 -2.46 -1.34 -11.06
C VAL A 242 -3.53 -2.11 -10.31
N ILE A 243 -3.91 -3.31 -10.78
CA ILE A 243 -4.86 -4.19 -10.09
C ILE A 243 -4.29 -4.54 -8.71
N ALA A 244 -3.11 -5.12 -8.67
CA ALA A 244 -2.47 -5.56 -7.42
C ALA A 244 -2.23 -4.40 -6.44
N GLY A 245 -1.72 -3.27 -6.93
CA GLY A 245 -1.36 -2.14 -6.05
C GLY A 245 -2.52 -1.24 -5.62
N GLY A 246 -3.67 -1.28 -6.30
CA GLY A 246 -4.74 -0.28 -6.11
C GLY A 246 -5.93 -0.74 -5.28
N ILE A 247 -6.08 -2.02 -5.02
CA ILE A 247 -7.29 -2.57 -4.35
C ILE A 247 -7.04 -2.79 -2.87
N ASP A 248 -6.21 -3.78 -2.50
CA ASP A 248 -6.02 -4.19 -1.11
C ASP A 248 -5.41 -3.09 -0.23
N THR A 249 -4.53 -2.28 -0.82
CA THR A 249 -3.91 -1.16 -0.10
C THR A 249 -4.94 -0.12 0.33
N THR A 250 -5.84 0.28 -0.57
CA THR A 250 -6.89 1.24 -0.24
C THR A 250 -7.94 0.63 0.71
N GLN A 251 -8.29 -0.64 0.54
CA GLN A 251 -9.14 -1.39 1.49
C GLN A 251 -8.55 -1.34 2.89
N ALA A 252 -7.29 -1.72 3.04
CA ALA A 252 -6.60 -1.73 4.33
C ALA A 252 -6.57 -0.32 4.94
N GLN A 253 -6.19 0.69 4.16
CA GLN A 253 -6.08 2.07 4.64
C GLN A 253 -7.44 2.65 5.05
N LEU A 254 -8.51 2.37 4.32
CA LEU A 254 -9.87 2.81 4.68
C LEU A 254 -10.34 2.11 5.95
N SER A 255 -10.05 0.81 6.11
CA SER A 255 -10.39 0.05 7.31
C SER A 255 -9.65 0.60 8.54
N HIS A 256 -8.35 0.86 8.43
CA HIS A 256 -7.58 1.51 9.51
C HIS A 256 -8.07 2.92 9.81
N ALA A 257 -8.49 3.69 8.82
CA ALA A 257 -9.07 5.02 9.04
C ALA A 257 -10.30 4.94 9.95
N LEU A 258 -11.27 4.09 9.61
CA LEU A 258 -12.50 3.96 10.43
C LEU A 258 -12.22 3.35 11.81
N ARG A 259 -11.29 2.40 11.91
CA ARG A 259 -10.84 1.86 13.19
C ARG A 259 -10.22 2.94 14.08
N THR A 260 -9.34 3.77 13.54
CA THR A 260 -8.69 4.87 14.25
C THR A 260 -9.72 5.90 14.71
N PHE A 261 -10.64 6.30 13.85
CA PHE A 261 -11.71 7.21 14.23
C PHE A 261 -12.68 6.62 15.27
N ALA A 262 -12.99 5.33 15.20
CA ALA A 262 -13.80 4.66 16.22
C ALA A 262 -13.15 4.65 17.60
N ALA A 263 -11.81 4.67 17.65
CA ALA A 263 -11.02 4.80 18.88
C ALA A 263 -10.86 6.26 19.37
N HIS A 264 -11.13 7.25 18.50
CA HIS A 264 -11.00 8.69 18.77
C HIS A 264 -12.31 9.43 18.45
N PRO A 265 -13.37 9.27 19.26
CA PRO A 265 -14.71 9.79 18.97
C PRO A 265 -14.77 11.32 18.91
N ASP A 266 -13.89 12.04 19.62
CA ASP A 266 -13.76 13.50 19.56
C ASP A 266 -13.23 13.96 18.18
N GLN A 267 -12.27 13.24 17.60
CA GLN A 267 -11.72 13.51 16.29
C GLN A 267 -12.75 13.19 15.18
N TRP A 268 -13.52 12.11 15.35
CA TRP A 268 -14.62 11.80 14.45
C TRP A 268 -15.71 12.88 14.46
N GLU A 269 -16.07 13.35 15.65
CA GLU A 269 -17.06 14.42 15.78
C GLU A 269 -16.54 15.77 15.24
N ALA A 270 -15.23 16.03 15.35
CA ALA A 270 -14.61 17.19 14.71
C ALA A 270 -14.74 17.13 13.19
N LEU A 271 -14.41 15.97 12.58
CA LEU A 271 -14.55 15.76 11.14
C LEU A 271 -16.02 15.89 10.67
N ARG A 272 -16.97 15.36 11.45
CA ARG A 272 -18.40 15.46 11.16
C ARG A 272 -18.89 16.90 11.11
N LYS A 273 -18.41 17.75 12.03
CA LYS A 273 -18.79 19.18 12.14
C LYS A 273 -18.06 20.08 11.15
N GLN A 274 -16.87 19.68 10.73
CA GLN A 274 -15.95 20.45 9.91
C GLN A 274 -15.50 19.61 8.71
N PRO A 275 -16.35 19.44 7.66
CA PRO A 275 -16.03 18.60 6.49
C PRO A 275 -14.77 19.04 5.73
N GLU A 276 -14.37 20.31 5.86
CA GLU A 276 -13.13 20.85 5.30
C GLU A 276 -11.86 20.18 5.88
N LEU A 277 -11.94 19.55 7.04
CA LEU A 277 -10.82 18.82 7.65
C LEU A 277 -10.52 17.49 6.94
N VAL A 278 -11.35 17.03 6.00
CA VAL A 278 -11.20 15.71 5.38
C VAL A 278 -9.81 15.49 4.78
N GLY A 279 -9.22 16.52 4.17
CA GLY A 279 -7.88 16.45 3.58
C GLY A 279 -6.80 16.19 4.63
N VAL A 280 -6.82 16.94 5.73
CA VAL A 280 -5.86 16.76 6.85
C VAL A 280 -6.15 15.47 7.63
N ALA A 281 -7.41 15.10 7.78
CA ALA A 281 -7.82 13.85 8.41
C ALA A 281 -7.24 12.62 7.67
N VAL A 282 -7.28 12.61 6.34
CA VAL A 282 -6.65 11.55 5.52
C VAL A 282 -5.13 11.55 5.72
N GLN A 283 -4.48 12.72 5.74
CA GLN A 283 -3.03 12.80 5.97
C GLN A 283 -2.66 12.29 7.36
N GLU A 284 -3.44 12.61 8.38
CA GLU A 284 -3.18 12.18 9.75
C GLU A 284 -3.36 10.67 9.91
N VAL A 285 -4.40 10.07 9.31
CA VAL A 285 -4.53 8.60 9.26
C VAL A 285 -3.34 7.96 8.58
N LEU A 286 -2.93 8.46 7.41
CA LEU A 286 -1.76 7.96 6.68
C LEU A 286 -0.47 8.09 7.50
N ARG A 287 -0.37 9.09 8.36
CA ARG A 287 0.77 9.31 9.24
C ARG A 287 0.85 8.26 10.35
N VAL A 288 -0.25 8.04 11.06
CA VAL A 288 -0.28 7.19 12.25
C VAL A 288 -0.46 5.71 11.93
N GLU A 289 -1.14 5.38 10.83
CA GLU A 289 -1.45 4.00 10.43
C GLU A 289 -1.00 3.73 8.98
N PRO A 290 0.31 3.72 8.69
CA PRO A 290 0.79 3.32 7.38
C PRO A 290 0.57 1.82 7.17
N ILE A 291 -0.25 1.45 6.19
CA ILE A 291 -0.62 0.04 5.91
C ILE A 291 0.52 -0.77 5.26
N THR A 292 1.58 -0.13 4.87
CA THR A 292 2.85 -0.78 4.51
C THR A 292 3.91 -0.28 5.50
N PRO A 293 3.92 -0.85 6.73
CA PRO A 293 4.78 -0.34 7.82
C PRO A 293 6.26 -0.44 7.46
N PHE A 294 6.63 -1.44 6.67
CA PHE A 294 8.01 -1.72 6.28
C PHE A 294 8.16 -1.79 4.76
N THR A 295 9.09 -1.00 4.23
CA THR A 295 9.46 -1.03 2.80
C THR A 295 10.88 -1.55 2.66
N ALA A 296 11.04 -2.72 2.01
CA ALA A 296 12.34 -3.35 1.87
C ALA A 296 13.21 -2.68 0.79
N ARG A 297 14.53 -2.68 1.03
CA ARG A 297 15.58 -2.35 0.07
C ARG A 297 16.75 -3.32 0.22
N ILE A 298 17.37 -3.70 -0.88
CA ILE A 298 18.62 -4.44 -0.91
C ILE A 298 19.76 -3.55 -1.39
N CYS A 299 20.91 -3.63 -0.76
CA CYS A 299 22.11 -2.92 -1.18
C CYS A 299 22.72 -3.61 -2.42
N LEU A 300 22.74 -2.90 -3.56
CA LEU A 300 23.30 -3.39 -4.83
C LEU A 300 24.84 -3.34 -4.86
N ARG A 301 25.43 -2.63 -3.92
CA ARG A 301 26.87 -2.48 -3.65
C ARG A 301 27.02 -2.08 -2.19
N PRO A 302 28.25 -2.07 -1.62
CA PRO A 302 28.45 -1.58 -0.26
C PRO A 302 27.94 -0.13 -0.10
N VAL A 303 27.08 0.10 0.90
CA VAL A 303 26.48 1.40 1.21
C VAL A 303 26.98 1.86 2.56
N GLU A 304 27.51 3.07 2.64
CA GLU A 304 27.90 3.71 3.89
C GLU A 304 26.84 4.71 4.35
N HIS A 305 26.40 4.60 5.60
CA HIS A 305 25.47 5.54 6.23
C HIS A 305 25.81 5.71 7.71
N ARG A 306 25.98 6.94 8.18
CA ARG A 306 26.31 7.30 9.58
C ARG A 306 27.48 6.50 10.16
N GLY A 307 28.54 6.26 9.35
CA GLY A 307 29.73 5.52 9.78
C GLY A 307 29.54 4.00 9.84
N VAL A 308 28.38 3.49 9.46
CA VAL A 308 28.06 2.06 9.35
C VAL A 308 28.12 1.64 7.88
N LEU A 309 28.80 0.54 7.63
CA LEU A 309 28.90 -0.10 6.30
C LEU A 309 27.86 -1.21 6.21
N PHE A 310 27.00 -1.11 5.20
CA PHE A 310 26.05 -2.14 4.78
C PHE A 310 26.65 -2.84 3.54
N PRO A 311 27.15 -4.08 3.66
CA PRO A 311 27.68 -4.83 2.52
C PRO A 311 26.67 -5.00 1.38
N GLU A 312 27.17 -5.30 0.17
CA GLU A 312 26.31 -5.74 -0.94
C GLU A 312 25.45 -6.93 -0.51
N GLY A 313 24.20 -6.97 -0.98
CA GLY A 313 23.22 -7.99 -0.59
C GLY A 313 22.53 -7.76 0.76
N THR A 314 22.94 -6.75 1.54
CA THR A 314 22.26 -6.43 2.80
C THR A 314 20.85 -5.94 2.52
N ILE A 315 19.84 -6.56 3.15
CA ILE A 315 18.45 -6.09 3.11
C ILE A 315 18.21 -5.17 4.30
N VAL A 316 17.60 -4.02 4.02
CA VAL A 316 17.08 -3.09 5.02
C VAL A 316 15.56 -2.96 4.83
N ALA A 317 14.83 -2.88 5.93
CA ALA A 317 13.39 -2.62 5.96
C ALA A 317 13.14 -1.23 6.58
N VAL A 318 12.69 -0.30 5.76
CA VAL A 318 12.43 1.08 6.17
C VAL A 318 11.09 1.13 6.88
N CYS A 319 11.08 1.54 8.14
CA CYS A 319 9.87 1.67 8.94
C CYS A 319 9.20 3.03 8.70
N ALA A 320 8.13 3.04 7.90
CA ALA A 320 7.37 4.24 7.60
C ALA A 320 6.69 4.83 8.85
N GLU A 321 6.20 3.96 9.73
CA GLU A 321 5.51 4.34 10.96
C GLU A 321 6.41 5.17 11.87
N ARG A 322 7.64 4.73 12.16
CA ARG A 322 8.58 5.49 12.99
C ARG A 322 9.03 6.79 12.32
N GLY A 323 9.36 6.73 11.03
CA GLY A 323 9.76 7.93 10.29
C GLY A 323 8.66 8.98 10.18
N ASN A 324 7.37 8.60 10.18
CA ASN A 324 6.24 9.53 10.16
C ASN A 324 5.97 10.16 11.54
N ARG A 325 6.26 9.44 12.64
CA ARG A 325 5.97 9.90 14.00
C ARG A 325 7.10 10.66 14.65
N GLU A 326 8.32 10.57 14.09
CA GLU A 326 9.53 11.15 14.70
C GLU A 326 9.41 12.64 14.99
N GLN A 327 8.83 13.43 14.09
CA GLN A 327 8.70 14.88 14.22
C GLN A 327 7.38 15.31 14.83
N ASP A 328 6.30 14.62 14.52
CA ASP A 328 4.93 15.04 14.79
C ASP A 328 4.28 14.30 16.00
N GLY A 329 5.03 13.37 16.62
CA GLY A 329 4.59 12.67 17.83
C GLY A 329 3.66 11.49 17.57
N GLU A 330 3.21 10.89 18.66
CA GLU A 330 2.44 9.64 18.68
C GLU A 330 0.92 9.88 18.55
N ASP A 331 0.43 11.06 18.91
CA ASP A 331 -1.00 11.36 19.05
C ASP A 331 -1.68 11.48 17.69
N PHE A 332 -2.91 10.98 17.60
CA PHE A 332 -3.81 11.19 16.47
C PHE A 332 -4.64 12.47 16.67
N ASP A 333 -4.37 13.50 15.87
CA ASP A 333 -5.04 14.79 15.93
C ASP A 333 -5.18 15.41 14.54
N ILE A 334 -6.42 15.40 14.00
CA ILE A 334 -6.73 15.94 12.66
C ILE A 334 -6.74 17.47 12.61
N THR A 335 -6.52 18.15 13.74
CA THR A 335 -6.49 19.63 13.82
C THR A 335 -5.09 20.17 13.94
N ALA A 336 -4.11 19.31 14.28
CA ALA A 336 -2.72 19.71 14.43
C ALA A 336 -2.06 20.01 13.07
N PRO A 337 -1.24 21.07 12.98
CA PRO A 337 -0.41 21.28 11.80
C PRO A 337 0.65 20.17 11.69
N ARG A 338 0.73 19.51 10.52
CA ARG A 338 1.65 18.40 10.27
C ARG A 338 2.49 18.65 9.01
N ASP A 339 3.64 17.97 8.93
CA ASP A 339 4.43 17.91 7.69
C ASP A 339 3.72 16.98 6.69
N ASP A 340 3.52 17.46 5.45
CA ASP A 340 2.88 16.70 4.38
C ASP A 340 3.76 15.58 3.79
N ARG A 341 5.04 15.51 4.18
CA ARG A 341 6.02 14.56 3.65
C ARG A 341 5.96 13.22 4.38
N LEU A 342 4.95 12.41 4.09
CA LEU A 342 4.80 11.09 4.70
C LEU A 342 5.63 10.03 3.97
N LEU A 343 6.20 9.08 4.73
CA LEU A 343 6.89 7.89 4.21
C LEU A 343 5.91 6.75 3.86
N THR A 344 4.64 6.88 4.19
CA THR A 344 3.57 5.91 3.89
C THR A 344 3.50 5.52 2.42
N PHE A 345 3.78 6.46 1.53
CA PHE A 345 3.87 6.24 0.09
C PHE A 345 5.30 6.03 -0.41
N GLY A 346 6.24 5.78 0.51
CA GLY A 346 7.67 5.70 0.20
C GLY A 346 8.30 7.03 -0.17
N ALA A 347 9.50 6.99 -0.76
CA ALA A 347 10.21 8.17 -1.25
C ALA A 347 11.07 7.81 -2.47
N GLY A 348 11.55 8.85 -3.18
CA GLY A 348 12.47 8.69 -4.31
C GLY A 348 11.81 8.10 -5.56
N PRO A 349 12.57 7.37 -6.40
CA PRO A 349 12.10 6.88 -7.70
C PRO A 349 10.85 5.98 -7.60
N HIS A 350 10.72 5.20 -6.53
CA HIS A 350 9.61 4.29 -6.27
C HIS A 350 8.51 4.88 -5.37
N PHE A 351 8.42 6.21 -5.25
CA PHE A 351 7.26 6.85 -4.60
C PHE A 351 5.96 6.31 -5.21
N CYS A 352 4.97 5.98 -4.39
CA CYS A 352 3.73 5.33 -4.83
C CYS A 352 3.08 6.05 -6.02
N LEU A 353 2.85 5.33 -7.10
CA LEU A 353 2.21 5.86 -8.31
C LEU A 353 0.76 6.27 -8.03
N GLY A 354 0.04 5.44 -7.26
CA GLY A 354 -1.37 5.61 -6.93
C GLY A 354 -1.66 6.58 -5.77
N ALA A 355 -0.66 7.26 -5.22
CA ALA A 355 -0.82 8.09 -4.01
C ALA A 355 -1.95 9.13 -4.10
N ASN A 356 -2.13 9.77 -5.27
CA ASN A 356 -3.19 10.76 -5.46
C ASN A 356 -4.57 10.10 -5.57
N LEU A 357 -4.66 8.94 -6.23
CA LEU A 357 -5.89 8.17 -6.33
C LEU A 357 -6.34 7.67 -4.94
N ALA A 358 -5.42 7.05 -4.19
CA ALA A 358 -5.69 6.57 -2.84
C ALA A 358 -6.16 7.69 -1.89
N ARG A 359 -5.50 8.87 -1.95
CA ARG A 359 -5.96 10.03 -1.18
C ARG A 359 -7.37 10.48 -1.58
N ALA A 360 -7.67 10.50 -2.88
CA ALA A 360 -8.99 10.86 -3.37
C ALA A 360 -10.07 9.88 -2.89
N GLU A 361 -9.81 8.58 -2.97
CA GLU A 361 -10.72 7.54 -2.48
C GLU A 361 -11.00 7.70 -0.97
N LEU A 362 -9.95 7.84 -0.16
CA LEU A 362 -10.09 8.04 1.29
C LEU A 362 -10.85 9.33 1.61
N GLN A 363 -10.57 10.42 0.91
CA GLN A 363 -11.27 11.70 1.09
C GLN A 363 -12.75 11.58 0.76
N GLU A 364 -13.11 10.98 -0.37
CA GLU A 364 -14.52 10.81 -0.77
C GLU A 364 -15.25 9.87 0.20
N ALA A 365 -14.61 8.78 0.64
CA ALA A 365 -15.19 7.87 1.61
C ALA A 365 -15.43 8.55 2.97
N LEU A 366 -14.43 9.21 3.55
CA LEU A 366 -14.55 9.87 4.85
C LEU A 366 -15.53 11.05 4.80
N ALA A 367 -15.49 11.88 3.75
CA ALA A 367 -16.44 12.97 3.56
C ALA A 367 -17.89 12.48 3.47
N PHE A 368 -18.12 11.32 2.85
CA PHE A 368 -19.44 10.72 2.73
C PHE A 368 -19.91 10.07 4.04
N LEU A 369 -19.03 9.28 4.69
CA LEU A 369 -19.38 8.47 5.86
C LEU A 369 -19.47 9.29 7.14
N ALA A 370 -18.60 10.29 7.35
CA ALA A 370 -18.56 11.03 8.60
C ALA A 370 -19.92 11.62 8.99
N PRO A 371 -20.66 12.37 8.17
CA PRO A 371 -21.97 12.91 8.55
C PRO A 371 -23.04 11.82 8.77
N ARG A 372 -22.84 10.60 8.27
CA ARG A 372 -23.82 9.49 8.29
C ARG A 372 -23.62 8.48 9.39
N MET A 373 -22.46 8.50 10.05
CA MET A 373 -22.11 7.57 11.13
C MET A 373 -21.91 8.33 12.46
N PRO A 374 -22.95 9.03 12.98
CA PRO A 374 -22.83 9.70 14.27
C PRO A 374 -22.58 8.67 15.38
N GLY A 375 -21.70 9.02 16.34
CA GLY A 375 -21.36 8.08 17.43
C GLY A 375 -20.62 6.82 16.98
N LEU A 376 -19.86 6.89 15.87
CA LEU A 376 -19.04 5.77 15.37
C LEU A 376 -18.26 5.13 16.51
N ALA A 377 -18.38 3.80 16.63
CA ALA A 377 -17.66 3.00 17.61
C ALA A 377 -17.44 1.58 17.09
N ALA A 378 -16.45 0.90 17.64
CA ALA A 378 -16.28 -0.53 17.41
C ALA A 378 -17.45 -1.31 18.03
N ASP A 379 -17.91 -2.36 17.33
CA ASP A 379 -18.93 -3.32 17.80
C ASP A 379 -18.34 -4.72 17.97
N GLY A 380 -17.11 -4.78 18.38
CA GLY A 380 -16.33 -5.99 18.59
C GLY A 380 -14.86 -5.78 18.25
N PRO A 381 -14.00 -6.79 18.47
CA PRO A 381 -12.60 -6.70 18.12
C PRO A 381 -12.38 -6.70 16.61
N ALA A 382 -11.42 -5.90 16.13
CA ALA A 382 -10.93 -5.99 14.77
C ALA A 382 -10.02 -7.23 14.61
N ALA A 383 -10.14 -7.93 13.47
CA ALA A 383 -9.20 -8.99 13.10
C ALA A 383 -8.05 -8.37 12.29
N LEU A 384 -6.92 -8.13 12.95
CA LEU A 384 -5.74 -7.46 12.35
C LEU A 384 -4.82 -8.49 11.70
N GLY A 385 -4.30 -8.16 10.52
CA GLY A 385 -3.29 -8.92 9.82
C GLY A 385 -1.88 -8.76 10.41
N GLY A 386 -0.88 -9.37 9.75
CA GLY A 386 0.52 -9.17 10.08
C GLY A 386 1.06 -7.84 9.54
N VAL A 387 2.17 -7.39 10.09
CA VAL A 387 2.83 -6.12 9.68
C VAL A 387 3.76 -6.27 8.49
N GLU A 388 4.04 -7.48 8.04
CA GLU A 388 4.75 -7.74 6.78
C GLU A 388 3.80 -7.62 5.58
N GLY A 389 4.29 -7.06 4.49
CA GLY A 389 3.47 -6.78 3.32
C GLY A 389 2.45 -5.66 3.59
N ILE A 390 1.17 -5.98 3.52
CA ILE A 390 0.08 -5.06 3.84
C ILE A 390 -0.45 -5.36 5.23
N TYR A 391 -0.37 -4.39 6.15
CA TYR A 391 -1.03 -4.43 7.43
C TYR A 391 -2.54 -4.23 7.22
N GLY A 392 -3.23 -5.32 6.96
CA GLY A 392 -4.65 -5.35 6.65
C GLY A 392 -5.53 -5.53 7.88
N ILE A 393 -6.83 -5.38 7.66
CA ILE A 393 -7.88 -5.74 8.62
C ILE A 393 -8.84 -6.68 7.90
N ASP A 394 -8.96 -7.91 8.39
CA ASP A 394 -9.82 -8.94 7.81
C ASP A 394 -11.29 -8.79 8.23
N SER A 395 -11.53 -8.25 9.43
CA SER A 395 -12.87 -7.96 9.94
C SER A 395 -12.85 -6.73 10.85
N LEU A 396 -13.82 -5.84 10.65
CA LEU A 396 -14.01 -4.61 11.42
C LEU A 396 -15.51 -4.37 11.68
N PRO A 397 -16.08 -4.98 12.73
CA PRO A 397 -17.46 -4.69 13.12
C PRO A 397 -17.54 -3.26 13.68
N LEU A 398 -18.39 -2.43 13.07
CA LEU A 398 -18.64 -1.05 13.45
C LEU A 398 -20.11 -0.83 13.71
N ARG A 399 -20.42 0.13 14.61
CA ARG A 399 -21.78 0.63 14.90
C ARG A 399 -21.81 2.15 14.94
N TRP A 400 -22.99 2.71 14.69
CA TRP A 400 -23.28 4.15 14.78
C TRP A 400 -24.71 4.36 15.29
N SER A 401 -25.06 5.62 15.66
CA SER A 401 -26.39 6.00 16.19
C SER A 401 -27.27 6.69 15.13
#